data_3226db32c2100bd3a586b25aea2cf029
#
_entry.id   3226db32c2100bd3a586b25aea2cf029
#
_cell.length_a   1.000
_cell.length_b   1.000
_cell.length_c   1.000
_cell.angle_alpha   90.00
_cell.angle_beta   90.00
_cell.angle_gamma   90.00
#
_symmetry.space_group_name_H-M   'P 1'
#
loop_
_entity.id
_entity.type
_entity.pdbx_description
1 polymer ?
#
loop_
_entity_poly.entity_id
_entity_poly.type
_entity_poly.pdbx_seq_one_letter_code
_entity_poly.pdbx_strand_id
1 'polypeptide(L)'
;MELTVIIPSPSIPEALGVADRPASYEVQAPYPVLYLLHGLGNDHSDWTSYTNVELFAEEQSMAVVMMSAENKFYRKNGNGDDFYTFLSEELPVFIRNMFPVSRRPEDTYIAGLSMGGYGAMIHGLNHPERFAAIGAFSAAIGTEDENEAENLKDGPFDPYGLVRKNIAEEKKVPPIYFACGMQDMLWEKVNDYKDFMVKCGLDVTWVPADGFRHEWRFWNIQIEKFLEWIPRTDAYAKDRQNHRAV
;
A
#
# COMPACT_ATOMS: atom_id res chain seq x y z
N MET A 1 16.08 -7.88 9.96
CA MET A 1 15.03 -7.53 8.97
C MET A 1 15.52 -6.38 8.14
N GLU A 2 15.31 -6.41 6.82
CA GLU A 2 15.79 -5.39 5.88
C GLU A 2 14.65 -4.46 5.50
N LEU A 3 14.99 -3.16 5.33
CA LEU A 3 14.05 -2.10 5.01
C LEU A 3 14.64 -1.21 3.92
N THR A 4 13.82 -0.75 3.00
CA THR A 4 14.10 0.41 2.15
C THR A 4 13.14 1.54 2.54
N VAL A 5 13.69 2.73 2.76
CA VAL A 5 12.88 3.92 3.09
C VAL A 5 13.24 5.03 2.11
N ILE A 6 12.24 5.48 1.37
CA ILE A 6 12.34 6.64 0.48
C ILE A 6 11.87 7.86 1.27
N ILE A 7 12.70 8.89 1.32
CA ILE A 7 12.34 10.20 1.89
C ILE A 7 12.48 11.23 0.78
N PRO A 8 11.46 12.03 0.48
CA PRO A 8 11.54 13.07 -0.54
C PRO A 8 12.71 14.02 -0.31
N SER A 9 13.37 14.41 -1.38
CA SER A 9 14.48 15.35 -1.39
C SER A 9 14.23 16.46 -2.43
N PRO A 10 14.93 17.59 -2.41
CA PRO A 10 14.83 18.57 -3.47
C PRO A 10 15.18 17.95 -4.82
N SER A 11 14.34 18.20 -5.83
CA SER A 11 14.60 17.76 -7.19
C SER A 11 15.86 18.40 -7.79
N ILE A 12 16.43 17.82 -8.82
CA ILE A 12 17.60 18.40 -9.52
C ILE A 12 17.32 19.82 -10.02
N PRO A 13 16.17 20.15 -10.64
CA PRO A 13 15.84 21.51 -11.04
C PRO A 13 15.82 22.50 -9.87
N GLU A 14 15.27 22.11 -8.71
CA GLU A 14 15.28 22.91 -7.50
C GLU A 14 16.70 23.12 -6.98
N ALA A 15 17.50 22.04 -6.89
CA ALA A 15 18.89 22.09 -6.42
C ALA A 15 19.79 22.95 -7.33
N LEU A 16 19.50 23.01 -8.64
CA LEU A 16 20.18 23.85 -9.60
C LEU A 16 19.62 25.29 -9.67
N GLY A 17 18.56 25.60 -8.93
CA GLY A 17 17.92 26.91 -8.94
C GLY A 17 17.24 27.29 -10.26
N VAL A 18 16.83 26.29 -11.06
CA VAL A 18 16.11 26.47 -12.32
C VAL A 18 14.63 26.08 -12.24
N ALA A 19 14.18 25.65 -11.08
CA ALA A 19 12.77 25.43 -10.78
C ALA A 19 12.11 26.75 -10.30
N ASP A 20 10.78 26.79 -10.32
CA ASP A 20 10.00 27.96 -9.87
C ASP A 20 10.12 28.19 -8.34
N ARG A 21 10.60 27.22 -7.59
CA ARG A 21 10.86 27.33 -6.15
C ARG A 21 12.32 27.00 -5.83
N PRO A 22 12.92 27.66 -4.81
CA PRO A 22 14.28 27.34 -4.37
C PRO A 22 14.30 25.96 -3.70
N ALA A 23 15.44 25.28 -3.80
CA ALA A 23 15.67 24.05 -3.05
C ALA A 23 15.58 24.31 -1.54
N SER A 24 14.87 23.47 -0.82
CA SER A 24 14.87 23.46 0.63
C SER A 24 15.30 22.08 1.13
N TYR A 25 16.35 22.06 1.94
CA TYR A 25 16.83 20.85 2.63
C TYR A 25 16.23 20.72 4.04
N GLU A 26 15.39 21.68 4.42
CA GLU A 26 14.65 21.65 5.68
C GLU A 26 13.28 21.02 5.44
N VAL A 27 12.93 20.05 6.27
CA VAL A 27 11.61 19.43 6.24
C VAL A 27 10.58 20.43 6.78
N GLN A 28 9.73 20.94 5.90
CA GLN A 28 8.74 21.97 6.23
C GLN A 28 7.59 21.43 7.10
N ALA A 29 7.24 20.16 6.91
CA ALA A 29 6.22 19.44 7.68
C ALA A 29 6.53 17.95 7.64
N PRO A 30 5.97 17.14 8.57
CA PRO A 30 6.09 15.69 8.47
C PRO A 30 5.50 15.16 7.15
N TYR A 31 6.25 14.31 6.45
CA TYR A 31 5.80 13.69 5.20
C TYR A 31 4.66 12.69 5.47
N PRO A 32 3.64 12.61 4.61
CA PRO A 32 2.74 11.46 4.60
C PRO A 32 3.53 10.20 4.28
N VAL A 33 3.05 9.04 4.73
CA VAL A 33 3.80 7.79 4.63
C VAL A 33 2.97 6.66 4.00
N LEU A 34 3.57 5.99 3.03
CA LEU A 34 3.05 4.78 2.42
C LEU A 34 3.88 3.57 2.90
N TYR A 35 3.23 2.58 3.50
CA TYR A 35 3.80 1.24 3.68
C TYR A 35 3.49 0.42 2.42
N LEU A 36 4.55 0.06 1.65
CA LEU A 36 4.42 -0.58 0.35
C LEU A 36 5.00 -2.00 0.40
N LEU A 37 4.13 -2.98 0.15
CA LEU A 37 4.38 -4.39 0.41
C LEU A 37 4.72 -5.16 -0.87
N HIS A 38 5.78 -5.97 -0.83
CA HIS A 38 6.24 -6.78 -1.96
C HIS A 38 5.44 -8.08 -2.15
N GLY A 39 5.61 -8.74 -3.30
CA GLY A 39 5.01 -10.03 -3.63
C GLY A 39 5.82 -11.24 -3.19
N LEU A 40 5.31 -12.43 -3.49
CA LEU A 40 6.02 -13.68 -3.23
C LEU A 40 7.32 -13.74 -4.03
N GLY A 41 8.42 -14.18 -3.40
CA GLY A 41 9.74 -14.26 -4.01
C GLY A 41 10.48 -12.92 -4.15
N ASN A 42 9.89 -11.84 -3.63
CA ASN A 42 10.45 -10.50 -3.64
C ASN A 42 10.95 -10.09 -2.23
N ASP A 43 11.52 -8.88 -2.14
CA ASP A 43 12.00 -8.29 -0.90
C ASP A 43 11.78 -6.76 -0.83
N HIS A 44 12.40 -6.10 0.17
CA HIS A 44 12.29 -4.66 0.41
C HIS A 44 12.77 -3.78 -0.75
N SER A 45 13.57 -4.29 -1.69
CA SER A 45 14.21 -3.52 -2.76
C SER A 45 13.51 -3.63 -4.12
N ASP A 46 12.60 -4.61 -4.29
CA ASP A 46 12.07 -4.92 -5.62
C ASP A 46 11.20 -3.80 -6.20
N TRP A 47 10.44 -3.08 -5.37
CA TRP A 47 9.67 -1.94 -5.83
C TRP A 47 10.56 -0.85 -6.45
N THR A 48 11.74 -0.58 -5.86
CA THR A 48 12.70 0.39 -6.42
C THR A 48 13.44 -0.17 -7.64
N SER A 49 13.65 -1.49 -7.67
CA SER A 49 14.36 -2.14 -8.77
C SER A 49 13.54 -2.27 -10.05
N TYR A 50 12.22 -2.43 -9.93
CA TYR A 50 11.33 -2.74 -11.07
C TYR A 50 10.32 -1.65 -11.41
N THR A 51 10.27 -0.56 -10.63
CA THR A 51 9.33 0.55 -10.85
C THR A 51 9.99 1.91 -10.69
N ASN A 52 9.25 2.96 -11.03
CA ASN A 52 9.66 4.35 -10.79
C ASN A 52 9.12 4.89 -9.45
N VAL A 53 8.93 4.04 -8.45
CA VAL A 53 8.31 4.43 -7.17
C VAL A 53 9.07 5.56 -6.47
N GLU A 54 10.39 5.65 -6.60
CA GLU A 54 11.19 6.74 -6.03
C GLU A 54 10.81 8.09 -6.64
N LEU A 55 10.73 8.14 -8.00
CA LEU A 55 10.28 9.33 -8.72
C LEU A 55 8.87 9.74 -8.31
N PHE A 56 7.95 8.78 -8.30
CA PHE A 56 6.55 9.04 -7.93
C PHE A 56 6.40 9.51 -6.49
N ALA A 57 7.18 8.95 -5.56
CA ALA A 57 7.20 9.37 -4.16
C ALA A 57 7.72 10.79 -4.00
N GLU A 58 8.76 11.17 -4.74
CA GLU A 58 9.32 12.52 -4.75
C GLU A 58 8.30 13.54 -5.31
N GLU A 59 7.68 13.26 -6.46
CA GLU A 59 6.64 14.10 -7.09
C GLU A 59 5.42 14.31 -6.17
N GLN A 60 5.12 13.34 -5.32
CA GLN A 60 4.04 13.41 -4.36
C GLN A 60 4.47 13.92 -2.97
N SER A 61 5.74 14.24 -2.77
CA SER A 61 6.32 14.58 -1.45
C SER A 61 5.89 13.59 -0.38
N MET A 62 6.08 12.29 -0.64
CA MET A 62 5.62 11.17 0.20
C MET A 62 6.78 10.27 0.61
N ALA A 63 6.86 9.93 1.89
CA ALA A 63 7.75 8.88 2.34
C ALA A 63 7.19 7.51 1.98
N VAL A 64 8.05 6.58 1.52
CA VAL A 64 7.65 5.19 1.22
C VAL A 64 8.51 4.25 2.04
N VAL A 65 7.88 3.30 2.72
CA VAL A 65 8.53 2.31 3.58
C VAL A 65 8.24 0.91 3.05
N MET A 66 9.29 0.18 2.71
CA MET A 66 9.22 -1.18 2.20
C MET A 66 10.02 -2.10 3.11
N MET A 67 9.45 -3.24 3.49
CA MET A 67 10.07 -4.24 4.35
C MET A 67 10.16 -5.59 3.67
N SER A 68 11.18 -6.36 3.99
CA SER A 68 11.22 -7.78 3.65
C SER A 68 10.32 -8.58 4.60
N ALA A 69 9.35 -9.31 4.04
CA ALA A 69 8.45 -10.21 4.77
C ALA A 69 8.62 -11.67 4.31
N GLU A 70 9.71 -11.97 3.59
CA GLU A 70 9.94 -13.27 2.97
C GLU A 70 8.70 -13.76 2.21
N ASN A 71 8.41 -15.05 2.24
CA ASN A 71 7.19 -15.62 1.67
C ASN A 71 6.14 -15.92 2.76
N LYS A 72 5.99 -15.02 3.75
CA LYS A 72 5.21 -15.26 4.98
C LYS A 72 3.86 -14.52 5.02
N PHE A 73 3.44 -13.96 3.89
CA PHE A 73 2.12 -13.33 3.73
C PHE A 73 1.80 -12.22 4.75
N TYR A 74 2.83 -11.58 5.33
CA TYR A 74 2.65 -10.52 6.35
C TYR A 74 1.80 -10.97 7.55
N ARG A 75 1.85 -12.28 7.86
CA ARG A 75 1.08 -12.92 8.93
C ARG A 75 1.96 -13.25 10.13
N LYS A 76 1.33 -13.64 11.22
CA LYS A 76 1.96 -14.33 12.34
C LYS A 76 2.03 -15.81 12.01
N ASN A 77 3.24 -16.34 11.94
CA ASN A 77 3.50 -17.75 11.69
C ASN A 77 3.97 -18.44 12.96
N GLY A 78 3.58 -19.70 13.16
CA GLY A 78 3.83 -20.43 14.42
C GLY A 78 5.30 -20.72 14.76
N ASN A 79 6.25 -20.36 13.89
CA ASN A 79 7.68 -20.62 14.02
C ASN A 79 8.50 -19.44 14.63
N GLY A 80 7.82 -18.47 15.24
CA GLY A 80 8.47 -17.28 15.80
C GLY A 80 8.54 -16.08 14.86
N ASP A 81 8.21 -16.25 13.56
CA ASP A 81 8.14 -15.16 12.60
C ASP A 81 6.81 -14.43 12.75
N ASP A 82 6.85 -13.22 13.28
CA ASP A 82 5.67 -12.39 13.49
C ASP A 82 5.74 -11.11 12.64
N PHE A 83 5.62 -11.27 11.31
CA PHE A 83 5.59 -10.15 10.37
C PHE A 83 4.35 -9.28 10.54
N TYR A 84 3.27 -9.86 11.10
CA TYR A 84 2.05 -9.10 11.38
C TYR A 84 2.29 -8.07 12.49
N THR A 85 2.79 -8.49 13.64
CA THR A 85 3.10 -7.58 14.76
C THR A 85 4.19 -6.57 14.36
N PHE A 86 5.20 -7.03 13.61
CA PHE A 86 6.23 -6.11 13.15
C PHE A 86 5.65 -4.98 12.28
N LEU A 87 4.86 -5.28 11.25
CA LEU A 87 4.27 -4.29 10.36
C LEU A 87 3.23 -3.41 11.06
N SER A 88 2.41 -3.99 11.95
CA SER A 88 1.34 -3.25 12.60
C SER A 88 1.78 -2.43 13.82
N GLU A 89 2.80 -2.88 14.57
CA GLU A 89 3.17 -2.27 15.84
C GLU A 89 4.60 -1.70 15.83
N GLU A 90 5.60 -2.51 15.49
CA GLU A 90 7.01 -2.14 15.70
C GLU A 90 7.52 -1.19 14.62
N LEU A 91 7.29 -1.52 13.34
CA LEU A 91 7.77 -0.74 12.20
C LEU A 91 7.25 0.70 12.20
N PRO A 92 5.94 0.98 12.44
CA PRO A 92 5.45 2.35 12.49
C PRO A 92 6.07 3.17 13.61
N VAL A 93 6.36 2.57 14.76
CA VAL A 93 7.04 3.24 15.88
C VAL A 93 8.49 3.55 15.50
N PHE A 94 9.21 2.59 14.92
CA PHE A 94 10.58 2.78 14.44
C PHE A 94 10.66 3.91 13.41
N ILE A 95 9.83 3.88 12.37
CA ILE A 95 9.81 4.86 11.28
C ILE A 95 9.52 6.27 11.79
N ARG A 96 8.52 6.43 12.67
CA ARG A 96 8.15 7.72 13.27
C ARG A 96 9.23 8.31 14.20
N ASN A 97 10.11 7.47 14.72
CA ASN A 97 11.21 7.93 15.59
C ASN A 97 12.47 8.26 14.79
N MET A 98 12.66 7.65 13.62
CA MET A 98 13.88 7.81 12.82
C MET A 98 13.73 8.82 11.69
N PHE A 99 12.52 9.03 11.17
CA PHE A 99 12.28 9.84 9.99
C PHE A 99 11.18 10.88 10.23
N PRO A 100 11.21 12.01 9.49
CA PRO A 100 10.23 13.10 9.64
C PRO A 100 8.91 12.77 8.95
N VAL A 101 8.24 11.70 9.38
CA VAL A 101 6.96 11.26 8.84
C VAL A 101 5.79 11.60 9.77
N SER A 102 4.61 11.76 9.18
CA SER A 102 3.38 12.07 9.92
C SER A 102 2.98 10.93 10.87
N ARG A 103 2.34 11.33 11.96
CA ARG A 103 1.74 10.40 12.94
C ARG A 103 0.23 10.28 12.76
N ARG A 104 -0.33 11.03 11.82
CA ARG A 104 -1.78 11.12 11.59
C ARG A 104 -2.24 9.94 10.72
N PRO A 105 -3.34 9.26 11.08
CA PRO A 105 -3.94 8.25 10.22
C PRO A 105 -4.29 8.76 8.82
N GLU A 106 -4.73 10.03 8.72
CA GLU A 106 -5.11 10.67 7.47
C GLU A 106 -3.93 10.86 6.49
N ASP A 107 -2.70 10.72 6.98
CA ASP A 107 -1.47 10.84 6.20
C ASP A 107 -0.76 9.48 6.07
N THR A 108 -1.40 8.38 6.49
CA THR A 108 -0.82 7.04 6.50
C THR A 108 -1.57 6.13 5.51
N TYR A 109 -0.84 5.47 4.64
CA TYR A 109 -1.37 4.62 3.59
C TYR A 109 -0.70 3.26 3.60
N ILE A 110 -1.40 2.23 3.09
CA ILE A 110 -0.85 0.91 2.89
C ILE A 110 -1.22 0.39 1.51
N ALA A 111 -0.25 -0.15 0.79
CA ALA A 111 -0.51 -0.79 -0.51
C ALA A 111 0.44 -1.96 -0.75
N GLY A 112 0.14 -2.78 -1.76
CA GLY A 112 1.02 -3.86 -2.14
C GLY A 112 0.54 -4.63 -3.36
N LEU A 113 1.44 -5.45 -3.91
CA LEU A 113 1.17 -6.33 -5.03
C LEU A 113 1.08 -7.80 -4.59
N SER A 114 0.21 -8.59 -5.23
CA SER A 114 0.14 -10.05 -5.04
C SER A 114 0.02 -10.44 -3.56
N MET A 115 1.00 -11.15 -2.99
CA MET A 115 1.13 -11.44 -1.56
C MET A 115 1.06 -10.14 -0.72
N GLY A 116 1.72 -9.05 -1.17
CA GLY A 116 1.66 -7.75 -0.51
C GLY A 116 0.29 -7.07 -0.65
N GLY A 117 -0.44 -7.32 -1.75
CA GLY A 117 -1.82 -6.88 -1.91
C GLY A 117 -2.75 -7.55 -0.90
N TYR A 118 -2.57 -8.84 -0.67
CA TYR A 118 -3.22 -9.56 0.44
C TYR A 118 -2.81 -8.95 1.79
N GLY A 119 -1.51 -8.72 2.01
CA GLY A 119 -0.99 -8.07 3.21
C GLY A 119 -1.63 -6.72 3.47
N ALA A 120 -1.72 -5.86 2.44
CA ALA A 120 -2.36 -4.55 2.54
C ALA A 120 -3.84 -4.66 2.95
N MET A 121 -4.56 -5.63 2.39
CA MET A 121 -5.96 -5.89 2.74
C MET A 121 -6.12 -6.35 4.19
N ILE A 122 -5.36 -7.36 4.66
CA ILE A 122 -5.53 -7.85 6.04
C ILE A 122 -5.12 -6.80 7.08
N HIS A 123 -4.04 -6.04 6.85
CA HIS A 123 -3.62 -4.98 7.78
C HIS A 123 -4.58 -3.80 7.77
N GLY A 124 -4.99 -3.34 6.57
CA GLY A 124 -5.94 -2.25 6.43
C GLY A 124 -7.33 -2.55 7.01
N LEU A 125 -7.80 -3.80 6.88
CA LEU A 125 -9.08 -4.23 7.43
C LEU A 125 -9.03 -4.56 8.94
N ASN A 126 -7.89 -5.00 9.48
CA ASN A 126 -7.75 -5.18 10.93
C ASN A 126 -7.62 -3.83 11.66
N HIS A 127 -7.02 -2.83 11.03
CA HIS A 127 -6.72 -1.53 11.63
C HIS A 127 -7.23 -0.37 10.75
N PRO A 128 -8.53 -0.35 10.39
CA PRO A 128 -9.07 0.64 9.45
C PRO A 128 -8.91 2.09 9.94
N GLU A 129 -8.80 2.29 11.25
CA GLU A 129 -8.60 3.60 11.86
C GLU A 129 -7.19 4.16 11.68
N ARG A 130 -6.23 3.37 11.19
CA ARG A 130 -4.82 3.76 11.05
C ARG A 130 -4.46 4.26 9.65
N PHE A 131 -5.32 4.05 8.68
CA PHE A 131 -5.02 4.31 7.27
C PHE A 131 -6.06 5.24 6.62
N ALA A 132 -5.57 6.12 5.75
CA ALA A 132 -6.42 6.98 4.92
C ALA A 132 -6.91 6.28 3.65
N ALA A 133 -6.14 5.30 3.15
CA ALA A 133 -6.51 4.48 2.00
C ALA A 133 -5.72 3.16 1.98
N ILE A 134 -6.30 2.16 1.31
CA ILE A 134 -5.70 0.84 1.06
C ILE A 134 -5.54 0.66 -0.45
N GLY A 135 -4.36 0.21 -0.92
CA GLY A 135 -4.09 -0.17 -2.30
C GLY A 135 -3.78 -1.65 -2.42
N ALA A 136 -4.45 -2.37 -3.32
CA ALA A 136 -4.16 -3.77 -3.55
C ALA A 136 -4.13 -4.09 -5.06
N PHE A 137 -2.96 -4.50 -5.53
CA PHE A 137 -2.70 -4.75 -6.94
C PHE A 137 -2.51 -6.23 -7.18
N SER A 138 -3.32 -6.86 -8.04
CA SER A 138 -3.28 -8.31 -8.28
C SER A 138 -3.23 -9.11 -6.98
N ALA A 139 -4.05 -8.77 -6.00
CA ALA A 139 -3.96 -9.30 -4.65
C ALA A 139 -4.18 -10.81 -4.58
N ALA A 140 -3.32 -11.54 -3.85
CA ALA A 140 -3.44 -12.97 -3.64
C ALA A 140 -4.53 -13.28 -2.59
N ILE A 141 -5.79 -12.99 -2.96
CA ILE A 141 -6.95 -13.22 -2.11
C ILE A 141 -7.36 -14.70 -2.13
N GLY A 142 -7.44 -15.27 -0.94
CA GLY A 142 -7.78 -16.68 -0.75
C GLY A 142 -6.60 -17.62 -1.01
N THR A 143 -6.77 -18.87 -0.62
CA THR A 143 -5.83 -19.96 -0.85
C THR A 143 -6.53 -21.10 -1.61
N GLU A 144 -5.77 -21.91 -2.32
CA GLU A 144 -6.28 -23.14 -2.97
C GLU A 144 -6.24 -24.35 -2.02
N ASP A 145 -5.50 -24.23 -0.92
CA ASP A 145 -5.46 -25.24 0.13
C ASP A 145 -6.71 -25.10 1.03
N GLU A 146 -7.61 -26.08 0.95
CA GLU A 146 -8.85 -26.10 1.73
C GLU A 146 -8.60 -26.12 3.24
N ASN A 147 -7.53 -26.78 3.70
CA ASN A 147 -7.17 -26.81 5.12
C ASN A 147 -6.66 -25.44 5.57
N GLU A 148 -5.85 -24.77 4.75
CA GLU A 148 -5.42 -23.40 5.05
C GLU A 148 -6.62 -22.45 5.05
N ALA A 149 -7.52 -22.55 4.08
CA ALA A 149 -8.72 -21.74 4.00
C ALA A 149 -9.60 -21.89 5.26
N GLU A 150 -9.84 -23.12 5.73
CA GLU A 150 -10.62 -23.37 6.95
C GLU A 150 -9.90 -22.88 8.21
N ASN A 151 -8.57 -23.03 8.30
CA ASN A 151 -7.76 -22.51 9.42
C ASN A 151 -7.73 -20.98 9.49
N LEU A 152 -7.86 -20.28 8.37
CA LEU A 152 -7.88 -18.82 8.32
C LEU A 152 -9.26 -18.23 8.55
N LYS A 153 -10.31 -19.01 8.35
CA LYS A 153 -11.70 -18.58 8.32
C LYS A 153 -12.11 -17.82 9.59
N ASP A 154 -12.73 -16.67 9.36
CA ASP A 154 -13.18 -15.72 10.38
C ASP A 154 -12.07 -15.25 11.35
N GLY A 155 -10.80 -15.58 11.04
CA GLY A 155 -9.63 -15.12 11.77
C GLY A 155 -9.07 -13.78 11.30
N PRO A 156 -7.99 -13.30 11.93
CA PRO A 156 -7.37 -12.01 11.57
C PRO A 156 -6.69 -12.02 10.20
N PHE A 157 -6.63 -13.16 9.54
CA PHE A 157 -5.99 -13.36 8.25
C PHE A 157 -6.97 -13.80 7.15
N ASP A 158 -8.28 -13.76 7.44
CA ASP A 158 -9.35 -14.00 6.47
C ASP A 158 -9.89 -12.67 5.92
N PRO A 159 -9.55 -12.25 4.69
CA PRO A 159 -10.04 -11.00 4.13
C PRO A 159 -11.57 -10.91 4.06
N TYR A 160 -12.26 -12.03 3.76
CA TYR A 160 -13.72 -12.08 3.73
C TYR A 160 -14.34 -11.92 5.12
N GLY A 161 -13.78 -12.62 6.12
CA GLY A 161 -14.19 -12.50 7.52
C GLY A 161 -13.98 -11.10 8.06
N LEU A 162 -12.85 -10.47 7.73
CA LEU A 162 -12.55 -9.10 8.15
C LEU A 162 -13.54 -8.07 7.57
N VAL A 163 -13.94 -8.20 6.31
CA VAL A 163 -14.99 -7.36 5.72
C VAL A 163 -16.29 -7.52 6.51
N ARG A 164 -16.76 -8.77 6.70
CA ARG A 164 -17.98 -9.04 7.47
C ARG A 164 -17.92 -8.47 8.87
N LYS A 165 -16.79 -8.64 9.55
CA LYS A 165 -16.56 -8.11 10.90
C LYS A 165 -16.66 -6.59 10.94
N ASN A 166 -15.97 -5.88 10.04
CA ASN A 166 -16.01 -4.42 10.01
C ASN A 166 -17.43 -3.87 9.77
N ILE A 167 -18.21 -4.54 8.89
CA ILE A 167 -19.61 -4.17 8.66
C ILE A 167 -20.46 -4.40 9.93
N ALA A 168 -20.30 -5.56 10.57
CA ALA A 168 -21.05 -5.89 11.78
C ALA A 168 -20.71 -4.96 12.97
N GLU A 169 -19.48 -4.48 13.04
CA GLU A 169 -18.99 -3.53 14.06
C GLU A 169 -19.18 -2.05 13.66
N GLU A 170 -19.84 -1.78 12.52
CA GLU A 170 -20.05 -0.43 11.95
C GLU A 170 -18.75 0.40 11.84
N LYS A 171 -17.61 -0.26 11.64
CA LYS A 171 -16.34 0.41 11.46
C LYS A 171 -16.23 1.08 10.10
N LYS A 172 -15.72 2.30 10.10
CA LYS A 172 -15.42 3.02 8.87
C LYS A 172 -14.15 2.43 8.23
N VAL A 173 -14.32 1.62 7.19
CA VAL A 173 -13.21 1.15 6.37
C VAL A 173 -12.77 2.30 5.44
N PRO A 174 -11.45 2.58 5.32
CA PRO A 174 -10.95 3.57 4.38
C PRO A 174 -11.24 3.16 2.93
N PRO A 175 -11.26 4.11 1.97
CA PRO A 175 -11.43 3.79 0.56
C PRO A 175 -10.34 2.83 0.08
N ILE A 176 -10.73 1.90 -0.79
CA ILE A 176 -9.88 0.82 -1.30
C ILE A 176 -9.66 1.02 -2.80
N TYR A 177 -8.40 1.15 -3.21
CA TYR A 177 -8.00 1.08 -4.61
C TYR A 177 -7.65 -0.37 -4.95
N PHE A 178 -8.43 -1.00 -5.80
CA PHE A 178 -8.32 -2.41 -6.11
C PHE A 178 -8.12 -2.62 -7.60
N ALA A 179 -6.96 -3.15 -8.00
CA ALA A 179 -6.56 -3.24 -9.40
C ALA A 179 -6.09 -4.64 -9.78
N CYS A 180 -6.41 -5.08 -11.01
CA CYS A 180 -5.92 -6.34 -11.54
C CYS A 180 -5.82 -6.30 -13.07
N GLY A 181 -4.80 -6.94 -13.62
CA GLY A 181 -4.72 -7.20 -15.05
C GLY A 181 -5.76 -8.25 -15.46
N MET A 182 -6.45 -8.05 -16.60
CA MET A 182 -7.51 -8.97 -17.04
C MET A 182 -6.95 -10.32 -17.50
N GLN A 183 -5.65 -10.42 -17.80
CA GLN A 183 -4.95 -11.66 -18.15
C GLN A 183 -4.10 -12.20 -16.98
N ASP A 184 -4.28 -11.64 -15.77
CA ASP A 184 -3.64 -12.09 -14.55
C ASP A 184 -4.23 -13.44 -14.12
N MET A 185 -3.38 -14.36 -13.65
CA MET A 185 -3.82 -15.67 -13.16
C MET A 185 -4.72 -15.56 -11.91
N LEU A 186 -4.69 -14.43 -11.20
CA LEU A 186 -5.53 -14.16 -10.02
C LEU A 186 -6.83 -13.41 -10.37
N TRP A 187 -7.05 -13.09 -11.65
CA TRP A 187 -8.18 -12.26 -12.09
C TRP A 187 -9.52 -12.68 -11.52
N GLU A 188 -9.89 -13.97 -11.64
CA GLU A 188 -11.19 -14.46 -11.18
C GLU A 188 -11.37 -14.25 -9.68
N LYS A 189 -10.39 -14.68 -8.87
CA LYS A 189 -10.42 -14.52 -7.41
C LYS A 189 -10.46 -13.05 -6.97
N VAL A 190 -9.68 -12.21 -7.65
CA VAL A 190 -9.64 -10.77 -7.38
C VAL A 190 -10.98 -10.11 -7.72
N ASN A 191 -11.57 -10.45 -8.88
CA ASN A 191 -12.85 -9.91 -9.30
C ASN A 191 -13.99 -10.35 -8.38
N ASP A 192 -14.03 -11.63 -7.98
CA ASP A 192 -15.04 -12.16 -7.04
C ASP A 192 -14.95 -11.45 -5.67
N TYR A 193 -13.74 -11.25 -5.18
CA TYR A 193 -13.55 -10.53 -3.92
C TYR A 193 -13.95 -9.05 -4.02
N LYS A 194 -13.65 -8.39 -5.15
CA LYS A 194 -14.13 -7.03 -5.44
C LYS A 194 -15.67 -6.99 -5.42
N ASP A 195 -16.35 -7.92 -6.10
CA ASP A 195 -17.80 -7.96 -6.11
C ASP A 195 -18.38 -8.18 -4.70
N PHE A 196 -17.75 -9.04 -3.91
CA PHE A 196 -18.11 -9.24 -2.51
C PHE A 196 -17.97 -7.95 -1.70
N MET A 197 -16.84 -7.22 -1.79
CA MET A 197 -16.63 -5.96 -1.06
C MET A 197 -17.68 -4.91 -1.44
N VAL A 198 -17.94 -4.73 -2.74
CA VAL A 198 -18.96 -3.78 -3.24
C VAL A 198 -20.34 -4.16 -2.73
N LYS A 199 -20.70 -5.45 -2.77
CA LYS A 199 -21.97 -5.96 -2.23
C LYS A 199 -22.11 -5.71 -0.73
N CYS A 200 -21.02 -5.70 0.00
CA CYS A 200 -20.97 -5.36 1.42
C CYS A 200 -21.00 -3.84 1.68
N GLY A 201 -21.00 -3.02 0.64
CA GLY A 201 -21.10 -1.54 0.77
C GLY A 201 -19.78 -0.84 1.05
N LEU A 202 -18.64 -1.47 0.81
CA LEU A 202 -17.35 -0.82 0.92
C LEU A 202 -17.08 0.14 -0.25
N ASP A 203 -16.33 1.22 0.01
CA ASP A 203 -15.88 2.16 -1.01
C ASP A 203 -14.68 1.57 -1.77
N VAL A 204 -14.94 0.99 -2.94
CA VAL A 204 -13.95 0.30 -3.78
C VAL A 204 -13.83 1.00 -5.13
N THR A 205 -12.67 1.58 -5.39
CA THR A 205 -12.28 2.01 -6.74
C THR A 205 -11.68 0.82 -7.48
N TRP A 206 -12.45 0.24 -8.41
CA TRP A 206 -12.03 -0.90 -9.21
C TRP A 206 -11.33 -0.46 -10.50
N VAL A 207 -10.10 -0.98 -10.72
CA VAL A 207 -9.24 -0.64 -11.86
C VAL A 207 -8.80 -1.91 -12.61
N PRO A 208 -9.66 -2.47 -13.47
CA PRO A 208 -9.26 -3.54 -14.38
C PRO A 208 -8.39 -2.98 -15.51
N ALA A 209 -7.42 -3.75 -15.99
CA ALA A 209 -6.57 -3.35 -17.12
C ALA A 209 -6.40 -4.49 -18.11
N ASP A 210 -6.86 -4.26 -19.35
CA ASP A 210 -6.67 -5.20 -20.45
C ASP A 210 -5.21 -5.21 -20.91
N GLY A 211 -4.74 -6.38 -21.39
CA GLY A 211 -3.38 -6.59 -21.91
C GLY A 211 -2.32 -6.84 -20.83
N PHE A 212 -2.68 -6.86 -19.54
CA PHE A 212 -1.74 -7.09 -18.45
C PHE A 212 -1.95 -8.43 -17.76
N ARG A 213 -0.82 -9.08 -17.45
CA ARG A 213 -0.71 -10.30 -16.66
C ARG A 213 -0.26 -9.96 -15.23
N HIS A 214 0.18 -10.95 -14.48
CA HIS A 214 0.80 -10.82 -13.15
C HIS A 214 2.24 -10.34 -13.30
N GLU A 215 2.44 -9.03 -13.46
CA GLU A 215 3.71 -8.48 -13.91
C GLU A 215 4.04 -7.07 -13.40
N TRP A 216 5.34 -6.78 -13.26
CA TRP A 216 5.86 -5.50 -12.80
C TRP A 216 5.45 -4.29 -13.66
N ARG A 217 5.27 -4.46 -14.98
CA ARG A 217 4.78 -3.39 -15.87
C ARG A 217 3.41 -2.88 -15.44
N PHE A 218 2.53 -3.80 -15.03
CA PHE A 218 1.22 -3.44 -14.51
C PHE A 218 1.36 -2.72 -13.17
N TRP A 219 2.13 -3.27 -12.25
CA TRP A 219 2.27 -2.71 -10.90
C TRP A 219 2.97 -1.35 -10.89
N ASN A 220 3.91 -1.08 -11.81
CA ASN A 220 4.51 0.25 -11.98
C ASN A 220 3.45 1.31 -12.34
N ILE A 221 2.51 0.99 -13.24
CA ILE A 221 1.40 1.87 -13.59
C ILE A 221 0.44 2.04 -12.41
N GLN A 222 0.19 0.96 -11.66
CA GLN A 222 -0.78 1.03 -10.59
C GLN A 222 -0.29 1.79 -9.36
N ILE A 223 1.00 1.72 -9.03
CA ILE A 223 1.55 2.52 -7.93
C ILE A 223 1.50 4.02 -8.23
N GLU A 224 1.81 4.44 -9.47
CA GLU A 224 1.66 5.81 -9.90
C GLU A 224 0.22 6.29 -9.73
N LYS A 225 -0.74 5.57 -10.33
CA LYS A 225 -2.17 5.89 -10.25
C LYS A 225 -2.71 5.87 -8.81
N PHE A 226 -2.24 4.95 -7.98
CA PHE A 226 -2.62 4.89 -6.58
C PHE A 226 -2.15 6.13 -5.84
N LEU A 227 -0.90 6.54 -5.99
CA LEU A 227 -0.35 7.75 -5.39
C LEU A 227 -1.09 9.01 -5.86
N GLU A 228 -1.57 9.02 -7.09
CA GLU A 228 -2.42 10.07 -7.62
C GLU A 228 -3.85 10.06 -7.05
N TRP A 229 -4.39 8.89 -6.76
CA TRP A 229 -5.77 8.69 -6.34
C TRP A 229 -6.00 8.91 -4.85
N ILE A 230 -5.03 8.61 -3.98
CA ILE A 230 -5.18 8.68 -2.52
C ILE A 230 -5.68 10.05 -2.04
N PRO A 231 -6.57 10.09 -1.03
CA PRO A 231 -6.98 11.35 -0.41
C PRO A 231 -5.78 11.99 0.32
N ARG A 232 -5.58 13.29 0.16
CA ARG A 232 -4.47 14.03 0.76
C ARG A 232 -4.99 15.24 1.52
N THR A 233 -4.58 15.39 2.79
CA THR A 233 -4.90 16.53 3.66
C THR A 233 -3.67 17.12 4.34
N ASP A 234 -2.50 16.59 4.02
CA ASP A 234 -1.21 17.02 4.56
C ASP A 234 -0.72 18.34 3.94
N ALA A 235 0.38 18.85 4.46
CA ALA A 235 0.94 20.13 4.04
C ALA A 235 1.37 20.17 2.57
N TYR A 236 1.74 19.01 2.01
CA TYR A 236 2.20 18.86 0.62
C TYR A 236 1.08 18.56 -0.39
N ALA A 237 -0.17 18.43 0.08
CA ALA A 237 -1.31 18.09 -0.79
C ALA A 237 -1.53 19.09 -1.94
N LYS A 238 -1.12 20.37 -1.76
CA LYS A 238 -1.25 21.42 -2.77
C LYS A 238 -0.14 21.38 -3.82
N ASP A 239 1.04 20.93 -3.47
CA ASP A 239 2.19 20.86 -4.38
C ASP A 239 1.96 19.84 -5.50
N ARG A 240 1.22 18.78 -5.21
CA ARG A 240 0.75 17.75 -6.13
C ARG A 240 0.00 18.29 -7.37
N GLN A 241 -0.73 19.42 -7.25
CA GLN A 241 -1.50 20.01 -8.35
C GLN A 241 -0.61 20.85 -9.30
N ASN A 242 0.53 21.33 -8.84
CA ASN A 242 1.42 22.20 -9.60
C ASN A 242 2.34 21.43 -10.55
N HIS A 243 2.68 20.17 -10.27
CA HIS A 243 3.53 19.34 -11.15
C HIS A 243 2.80 18.83 -12.41
N ARG A 244 1.47 18.88 -12.47
CA ARG A 244 0.65 18.48 -13.62
C ARG A 244 0.30 19.62 -14.58
N ALA A 245 0.68 20.84 -14.26
CA ALA A 245 0.35 22.03 -15.05
C ALA A 245 1.47 22.47 -16.01
N VAL A 246 2.49 21.61 -16.24
CA VAL A 246 3.58 21.86 -17.18
C VAL A 246 3.49 20.93 -18.38
#